data_9f8db2d370df6115e83cedc1ed66748d
#
_entry.id   9f8db2d370df6115e83cedc1ed66748d
#
_cell.length_a   1.000
_cell.length_b   1.000
_cell.length_c   1.000
_cell.angle_alpha   90.00
_cell.angle_beta   90.00
_cell.angle_gamma   90.00
#
_symmetry.space_group_name_H-M   'P 1'
#
loop_
_entity.id
_entity.type
_entity.pdbx_description
1 polymer ?
#
loop_
_entity_poly.entity_id
_entity_poly.type
_entity_poly.pdbx_seq_one_letter_code
_entity_poly.pdbx_strand_id
1 'polypeptide(L)'
;MAKQKFERTKPHVNIGTIGHVDHGKTTLTAAITKWLSLQGKAQFEAYDSIDKAPEEKERGITINTAHVEYETEKRHYAHVDCPGHADYIKNMITGAAQMDGAILVIAASDGPMAQTREHILLARQVGVPAIVVFLNKCDQVDDPELLELVEMEVRELLSKYEFPGDDIPIIKGSALNALISESSDPAAPEYACIKELMDAVDNYIPTPPRDDSLPFLMPVEDVFTISGRGTVATGRVERGVLKAGETVDIVGLSDEKKSTVVTSMEMFRKTLDFIEAGDNAGCLLRGIAKTDIERGQVLCKPGSIHPHTKFTGQVYVLSKDEGGRHTPFFNNYRPQFYFRTTDVTGIITLPEGTEMCMPGDNVDMKVELITPIAIEKGLRFAIREGGRTVGSGVVIDIEE
;
A
#
# COMPACT_ATOMS: atom_id res chain seq x y z
N MET A 1 -2.51 -25.82 -21.07
CA MET A 1 -2.33 -26.48 -19.77
C MET A 1 -3.33 -25.91 -18.79
N ALA A 2 -3.94 -26.73 -17.93
CA ALA A 2 -4.80 -26.20 -16.85
C ALA A 2 -3.92 -25.37 -15.89
N LYS A 3 -4.40 -24.20 -15.48
CA LYS A 3 -3.69 -23.41 -14.47
C LYS A 3 -3.71 -24.13 -13.14
N GLN A 4 -2.64 -23.98 -12.36
CA GLN A 4 -2.55 -24.52 -11.01
C GLN A 4 -3.59 -23.85 -10.13
N LYS A 5 -4.20 -24.58 -9.21
CA LYS A 5 -5.11 -24.06 -8.21
C LYS A 5 -4.30 -23.53 -7.02
N PHE A 6 -4.72 -22.40 -6.47
CA PHE A 6 -4.13 -21.86 -5.24
C PHE A 6 -4.63 -22.66 -4.03
N GLU A 7 -3.72 -23.12 -3.19
CA GLU A 7 -4.03 -23.85 -1.96
C GLU A 7 -3.71 -22.96 -0.75
N ARG A 8 -4.69 -22.72 0.11
CA ARG A 8 -4.54 -21.95 1.34
C ARG A 8 -4.01 -22.82 2.47
N THR A 9 -2.70 -23.00 2.53
CA THR A 9 -2.04 -23.84 3.54
C THR A 9 -1.50 -23.04 4.72
N LYS A 10 -1.32 -21.74 4.56
CA LYS A 10 -0.73 -20.80 5.54
C LYS A 10 -1.54 -19.51 5.61
N PRO A 11 -1.50 -18.77 6.75
CA PRO A 11 -2.06 -17.43 6.82
C PRO A 11 -1.46 -16.52 5.74
N HIS A 12 -2.30 -15.78 5.02
CA HIS A 12 -1.88 -14.83 4.01
C HIS A 12 -1.68 -13.45 4.63
N VAL A 13 -0.56 -12.79 4.33
CA VAL A 13 -0.21 -11.46 4.83
C VAL A 13 0.32 -10.60 3.68
N ASN A 14 -0.19 -9.39 3.57
CA ASN A 14 0.28 -8.40 2.62
C ASN A 14 1.33 -7.52 3.30
N ILE A 15 2.55 -7.54 2.81
CA ILE A 15 3.60 -6.62 3.25
C ILE A 15 4.12 -5.81 2.08
N GLY A 16 4.88 -4.77 2.36
CA GLY A 16 5.54 -4.03 1.29
C GLY A 16 6.72 -3.24 1.76
N THR A 17 7.56 -2.85 0.81
CA THR A 17 8.71 -1.98 1.02
C THR A 17 8.32 -0.51 0.84
N ILE A 18 8.65 0.32 1.82
CA ILE A 18 8.49 1.77 1.81
C ILE A 18 9.83 2.44 2.17
N GLY A 19 9.99 3.71 1.84
CA GLY A 19 11.22 4.47 2.12
C GLY A 19 11.64 5.34 0.95
N HIS A 20 12.71 6.10 1.14
CA HIS A 20 13.23 7.06 0.17
C HIS A 20 13.66 6.42 -1.16
N VAL A 21 13.71 7.20 -2.24
CA VAL A 21 14.33 6.78 -3.51
C VAL A 21 15.80 6.39 -3.25
N ASP A 22 16.31 5.43 -3.98
CA ASP A 22 17.71 4.91 -3.90
C ASP A 22 18.12 4.28 -2.55
N HIS A 23 17.22 4.12 -1.58
CA HIS A 23 17.51 3.38 -0.35
C HIS A 23 17.55 1.85 -0.54
N GLY A 24 17.21 1.34 -1.73
CA GLY A 24 17.37 -0.07 -2.11
C GLY A 24 16.16 -0.96 -1.81
N LYS A 25 14.93 -0.42 -1.88
CA LYS A 25 13.67 -1.17 -1.70
C LYS A 25 13.55 -2.35 -2.67
N THR A 26 13.63 -2.08 -3.97
CA THR A 26 13.54 -3.10 -5.03
C THR A 26 14.70 -4.10 -4.96
N THR A 27 15.91 -3.64 -4.60
CA THR A 27 17.07 -4.52 -4.35
C THR A 27 16.80 -5.48 -3.19
N LEU A 28 16.18 -4.98 -2.10
CA LEU A 28 15.81 -5.79 -0.95
C LEU A 28 14.74 -6.82 -1.32
N THR A 29 13.71 -6.40 -2.06
CA THR A 29 12.66 -7.29 -2.57
C THR A 29 13.26 -8.42 -3.42
N ALA A 30 14.18 -8.10 -4.33
CA ALA A 30 14.90 -9.10 -5.13
C ALA A 30 15.77 -10.05 -4.25
N ALA A 31 16.45 -9.52 -3.23
CA ALA A 31 17.27 -10.31 -2.32
C ALA A 31 16.42 -11.29 -1.48
N ILE A 32 15.24 -10.86 -1.02
CA ILE A 32 14.28 -11.72 -0.30
C ILE A 32 13.84 -12.88 -1.19
N THR A 33 13.39 -12.59 -2.43
CA THR A 33 12.95 -13.63 -3.36
C THR A 33 14.07 -14.59 -3.73
N LYS A 34 15.31 -14.09 -3.89
CA LYS A 34 16.49 -14.92 -4.14
C LYS A 34 16.74 -15.88 -2.98
N TRP A 35 16.85 -15.38 -1.76
CA TRP A 35 17.11 -16.21 -0.58
C TRP A 35 16.03 -17.27 -0.35
N LEU A 36 14.75 -16.92 -0.52
CA LEU A 36 13.64 -17.84 -0.39
C LEU A 36 13.58 -18.86 -1.55
N SER A 37 14.04 -18.47 -2.75
CA SER A 37 14.10 -19.40 -3.90
C SER A 37 15.10 -20.52 -3.69
N LEU A 38 16.21 -20.28 -2.97
CA LEU A 38 17.16 -21.32 -2.59
C LEU A 38 16.53 -22.41 -1.70
N GLN A 39 15.43 -22.07 -1.05
CA GLN A 39 14.66 -22.95 -0.17
C GLN A 39 13.40 -23.54 -0.85
N GLY A 40 13.15 -23.20 -2.14
CA GLY A 40 11.95 -23.61 -2.87
C GLY A 40 10.66 -22.89 -2.42
N LYS A 41 10.78 -21.75 -1.72
CA LYS A 41 9.67 -20.98 -1.12
C LYS A 41 9.29 -19.74 -1.89
N ALA A 42 9.99 -19.44 -2.97
CA ALA A 42 9.71 -18.34 -3.88
C ALA A 42 10.18 -18.67 -5.29
N GLN A 43 9.63 -17.96 -6.29
CA GLN A 43 10.30 -17.82 -7.56
C GLN A 43 11.24 -16.61 -7.43
N PHE A 44 12.51 -16.75 -7.84
CA PHE A 44 13.43 -15.62 -7.86
C PHE A 44 12.95 -14.58 -8.87
N GLU A 45 12.76 -13.36 -8.39
CA GLU A 45 12.45 -12.19 -9.21
C GLU A 45 13.66 -11.25 -9.20
N ALA A 46 14.33 -11.16 -10.36
CA ALA A 46 15.46 -10.25 -10.53
C ALA A 46 14.98 -8.78 -10.49
N TYR A 47 15.87 -7.86 -10.17
CA TYR A 47 15.60 -6.42 -10.14
C TYR A 47 14.84 -5.95 -11.39
N ASP A 48 15.35 -6.29 -12.60
CA ASP A 48 14.73 -5.91 -13.88
C ASP A 48 13.39 -6.61 -14.17
N SER A 49 13.03 -7.65 -13.41
CA SER A 49 11.73 -8.31 -13.51
C SER A 49 10.69 -7.71 -12.55
N ILE A 50 11.13 -7.00 -11.53
CA ILE A 50 10.29 -6.20 -10.61
C ILE A 50 9.97 -4.86 -11.28
N ASP A 51 10.99 -4.07 -11.62
CA ASP A 51 10.87 -2.81 -12.37
C ASP A 51 10.83 -3.11 -13.89
N LYS A 52 9.63 -3.35 -14.41
CA LYS A 52 9.41 -3.88 -15.78
C LYS A 52 9.23 -2.80 -16.84
N ALA A 53 8.67 -1.65 -16.46
CA ALA A 53 8.32 -0.59 -17.42
C ALA A 53 9.60 -0.02 -18.07
N PRO A 54 9.58 0.29 -19.38
CA PRO A 54 10.73 0.91 -20.03
C PRO A 54 11.22 2.19 -19.34
N GLU A 55 10.30 3.01 -18.82
CA GLU A 55 10.61 4.23 -18.09
C GLU A 55 11.27 3.97 -16.73
N GLU A 56 10.89 2.88 -16.04
CA GLU A 56 11.52 2.45 -14.79
C GLU A 56 12.97 2.05 -15.01
N LYS A 57 13.23 1.30 -16.09
CA LYS A 57 14.59 0.87 -16.47
C LYS A 57 15.46 2.03 -16.94
N GLU A 58 14.90 2.98 -17.69
CA GLU A 58 15.64 4.15 -18.17
C GLU A 58 16.03 5.10 -17.04
N ARG A 59 15.14 5.27 -16.06
CA ARG A 59 15.36 6.18 -14.93
C ARG A 59 16.01 5.52 -13.72
N GLY A 60 16.02 4.18 -13.66
CA GLY A 60 16.51 3.41 -12.50
C GLY A 60 15.67 3.59 -11.22
N ILE A 61 14.37 3.92 -11.36
CA ILE A 61 13.46 4.16 -10.24
C ILE A 61 12.15 3.41 -10.44
N THR A 62 11.56 2.90 -9.37
CA THR A 62 10.23 2.29 -9.37
C THR A 62 9.16 3.36 -9.54
N ILE A 63 8.28 3.19 -10.51
CA ILE A 63 7.16 4.09 -10.83
C ILE A 63 5.84 3.48 -10.37
N ASN A 64 5.60 2.23 -10.74
CA ASN A 64 4.40 1.48 -10.40
C ASN A 64 4.66 0.52 -9.26
N THR A 65 3.62 0.20 -8.51
CA THR A 65 3.70 -0.89 -7.51
C THR A 65 3.91 -2.22 -8.21
N ALA A 66 4.87 -3.01 -7.73
CA ALA A 66 5.07 -4.38 -8.19
C ALA A 66 4.67 -5.37 -7.10
N HIS A 67 4.03 -6.47 -7.49
CA HIS A 67 3.60 -7.51 -6.56
C HIS A 67 4.42 -8.78 -6.77
N VAL A 68 5.00 -9.30 -5.69
CA VAL A 68 5.81 -10.53 -5.66
C VAL A 68 5.21 -11.48 -4.65
N GLU A 69 5.25 -12.78 -4.95
CA GLU A 69 4.75 -13.86 -4.09
C GLU A 69 5.92 -14.63 -3.50
N TYR A 70 5.84 -14.91 -2.19
CA TYR A 70 6.74 -15.87 -1.54
C TYR A 70 6.13 -16.39 -0.23
N GLU A 71 6.77 -17.38 0.35
CA GLU A 71 6.35 -17.94 1.63
C GLU A 71 7.52 -18.19 2.58
N THR A 72 7.23 -18.18 3.89
CA THR A 72 8.11 -18.68 4.94
C THR A 72 7.57 -19.99 5.47
N GLU A 73 8.15 -20.53 6.54
CA GLU A 73 7.55 -21.68 7.23
C GLU A 73 6.19 -21.35 7.84
N LYS A 74 5.98 -20.10 8.24
CA LYS A 74 4.80 -19.66 9.00
C LYS A 74 3.70 -19.08 8.14
N ARG A 75 4.04 -18.36 7.06
CA ARG A 75 3.11 -17.47 6.33
C ARG A 75 3.33 -17.49 4.83
N HIS A 76 2.27 -17.18 4.11
CA HIS A 76 2.28 -16.83 2.69
C HIS A 76 2.22 -15.31 2.55
N TYR A 77 3.08 -14.72 1.73
CA TYR A 77 3.20 -13.29 1.55
C TYR A 77 2.88 -12.83 0.14
N ALA A 78 2.05 -11.80 0.03
CA ALA A 78 2.05 -10.88 -1.10
C ALA A 78 2.91 -9.66 -0.72
N HIS A 79 3.97 -9.41 -1.46
CA HIS A 79 4.86 -8.29 -1.23
C HIS A 79 4.65 -7.21 -2.28
N VAL A 80 4.36 -5.99 -1.84
CA VAL A 80 4.15 -4.81 -2.67
C VAL A 80 5.42 -3.96 -2.64
N ASP A 81 6.16 -3.92 -3.74
CA ASP A 81 7.29 -2.98 -3.87
C ASP A 81 6.76 -1.61 -4.29
N CYS A 82 6.95 -0.60 -3.42
CA CYS A 82 6.42 0.74 -3.61
C CYS A 82 7.45 1.70 -4.18
N PRO A 83 7.01 2.65 -5.06
CA PRO A 83 7.89 3.71 -5.51
C PRO A 83 8.38 4.58 -4.35
N GLY A 84 9.62 5.09 -4.47
CA GLY A 84 10.23 5.97 -3.47
C GLY A 84 10.20 7.45 -3.84
N HIS A 85 9.99 7.78 -5.11
CA HIS A 85 10.05 9.15 -5.60
C HIS A 85 8.76 9.91 -5.33
N ALA A 86 8.86 11.20 -4.96
CA ALA A 86 7.73 12.05 -4.61
C ALA A 86 6.67 12.18 -5.72
N ASP A 87 7.07 12.14 -7.00
CA ASP A 87 6.14 12.23 -8.14
C ASP A 87 5.17 11.04 -8.20
N TYR A 88 5.53 9.89 -7.60
CA TYR A 88 4.75 8.65 -7.66
C TYR A 88 4.08 8.30 -6.32
N ILE A 89 3.96 9.29 -5.44
CA ILE A 89 3.37 9.11 -4.10
C ILE A 89 1.94 8.56 -4.16
N LYS A 90 1.19 8.85 -5.22
CA LYS A 90 -0.14 8.28 -5.46
C LYS A 90 -0.09 6.74 -5.55
N ASN A 91 0.89 6.20 -6.24
CA ASN A 91 1.08 4.76 -6.34
C ASN A 91 1.57 4.17 -5.02
N MET A 92 2.41 4.92 -4.28
CA MET A 92 2.83 4.53 -2.93
C MET A 92 1.64 4.46 -1.97
N ILE A 93 0.74 5.46 -1.96
CA ILE A 93 -0.46 5.46 -1.11
C ILE A 93 -1.34 4.24 -1.44
N THR A 94 -1.56 3.97 -2.74
CA THR A 94 -2.35 2.81 -3.19
C THR A 94 -1.73 1.49 -2.74
N GLY A 95 -0.40 1.36 -2.85
CA GLY A 95 0.32 0.18 -2.38
C GLY A 95 0.26 0.04 -0.86
N ALA A 96 0.52 1.13 -0.13
CA ALA A 96 0.49 1.11 1.33
C ALA A 96 -0.90 0.77 1.90
N ALA A 97 -1.98 1.21 1.26
CA ALA A 97 -3.34 0.87 1.67
C ALA A 97 -3.66 -0.65 1.58
N GLN A 98 -2.84 -1.40 0.87
CA GLN A 98 -2.98 -2.85 0.75
C GLN A 98 -2.19 -3.63 1.80
N MET A 99 -1.29 -2.97 2.56
CA MET A 99 -0.37 -3.63 3.46
C MET A 99 -0.99 -3.96 4.82
N ASP A 100 -0.70 -5.15 5.29
CA ASP A 100 -0.94 -5.60 6.67
C ASP A 100 0.29 -5.30 7.57
N GLY A 101 1.40 -4.93 6.96
CA GLY A 101 2.64 -4.48 7.60
C GLY A 101 3.62 -3.95 6.56
N ALA A 102 4.57 -3.13 6.97
CA ALA A 102 5.57 -2.56 6.06
C ALA A 102 7.00 -2.85 6.50
N ILE A 103 7.90 -2.93 5.53
CA ILE A 103 9.35 -2.90 5.72
C ILE A 103 9.83 -1.51 5.31
N LEU A 104 10.25 -0.73 6.30
CA LEU A 104 10.85 0.58 6.07
C LEU A 104 12.33 0.42 5.75
N VAL A 105 12.71 0.77 4.52
CA VAL A 105 14.09 0.65 4.05
C VAL A 105 14.78 2.01 4.13
N ILE A 106 15.89 2.07 4.87
CA ILE A 106 16.69 3.28 5.07
C ILE A 106 18.14 2.95 4.75
N ALA A 107 18.80 3.75 3.91
CA ALA A 107 20.24 3.63 3.69
C ALA A 107 21.00 4.15 4.92
N ALA A 108 21.88 3.35 5.47
CA ALA A 108 22.67 3.70 6.65
C ALA A 108 23.59 4.92 6.43
N SER A 109 24.04 5.13 5.18
CA SER A 109 24.84 6.28 4.78
C SER A 109 24.09 7.61 4.81
N ASP A 110 22.76 7.57 4.59
CA ASP A 110 21.96 8.78 4.34
C ASP A 110 21.02 9.10 5.52
N GLY A 111 20.65 8.08 6.31
CA GLY A 111 19.67 8.20 7.37
C GLY A 111 18.25 8.47 6.85
N PRO A 112 17.32 8.89 7.74
CA PRO A 112 15.94 9.22 7.36
C PRO A 112 15.86 10.52 6.54
N MET A 113 15.39 10.43 5.30
CA MET A 113 15.24 11.54 4.37
C MET A 113 13.78 12.03 4.24
N ALA A 114 13.53 13.02 3.38
CA ALA A 114 12.22 13.65 3.25
C ALA A 114 11.11 12.65 2.89
N GLN A 115 11.32 11.78 1.89
CA GLN A 115 10.32 10.77 1.54
C GLN A 115 10.19 9.66 2.59
N THR A 116 11.23 9.37 3.37
CA THR A 116 11.13 8.46 4.52
C THR A 116 10.06 8.94 5.51
N ARG A 117 10.12 10.24 5.86
CA ARG A 117 9.15 10.89 6.76
C ARG A 117 7.75 10.86 6.18
N GLU A 118 7.60 11.20 4.90
CA GLU A 118 6.31 11.19 4.21
C GLU A 118 5.73 9.77 4.12
N HIS A 119 6.55 8.76 3.84
CA HIS A 119 6.09 7.37 3.74
C HIS A 119 5.63 6.80 5.09
N ILE A 120 6.32 7.12 6.20
CA ILE A 120 5.89 6.73 7.56
C ILE A 120 4.55 7.37 7.89
N LEU A 121 4.43 8.68 7.62
CA LEU A 121 3.18 9.42 7.83
C LEU A 121 2.02 8.81 7.04
N LEU A 122 2.23 8.56 5.75
CA LEU A 122 1.20 7.97 4.88
C LEU A 122 0.84 6.55 5.29
N ALA A 123 1.82 5.72 5.65
CA ALA A 123 1.58 4.37 6.17
C ALA A 123 0.68 4.42 7.43
N ARG A 124 0.96 5.37 8.34
CA ARG A 124 0.10 5.59 9.52
C ARG A 124 -1.32 5.99 9.14
N GLN A 125 -1.46 6.90 8.17
CA GLN A 125 -2.76 7.41 7.73
C GLN A 125 -3.62 6.36 7.03
N VAL A 126 -3.03 5.54 6.17
CA VAL A 126 -3.77 4.45 5.50
C VAL A 126 -4.00 3.25 6.43
N GLY A 127 -3.44 3.29 7.64
CA GLY A 127 -3.72 2.30 8.68
C GLY A 127 -2.82 1.07 8.65
N VAL A 128 -1.59 1.17 8.13
CA VAL A 128 -0.58 0.10 8.28
C VAL A 128 -0.32 -0.13 9.77
N PRO A 129 -0.61 -1.33 10.30
CA PRO A 129 -0.60 -1.54 11.75
C PRO A 129 0.79 -1.71 12.36
N ALA A 130 1.77 -2.17 11.58
CA ALA A 130 3.12 -2.46 12.08
C ALA A 130 4.19 -2.22 11.01
N ILE A 131 5.36 -1.78 11.44
CA ILE A 131 6.54 -1.54 10.61
C ILE A 131 7.72 -2.32 11.17
N VAL A 132 8.52 -2.95 10.30
CA VAL A 132 9.86 -3.48 10.58
C VAL A 132 10.85 -2.63 9.80
N VAL A 133 12.01 -2.32 10.35
CA VAL A 133 13.02 -1.50 9.69
C VAL A 133 14.16 -2.37 9.15
N PHE A 134 14.55 -2.10 7.91
CA PHE A 134 15.79 -2.61 7.34
C PHE A 134 16.76 -1.45 7.09
N LEU A 135 17.80 -1.35 7.92
CA LEU A 135 18.91 -0.41 7.75
C LEU A 135 19.86 -1.00 6.72
N ASN A 136 19.72 -0.53 5.49
CA ASN A 136 20.39 -1.04 4.30
C ASN A 136 21.74 -0.33 4.05
N LYS A 137 22.56 -0.90 3.18
CA LYS A 137 23.87 -0.36 2.78
C LYS A 137 24.85 -0.20 3.97
N CYS A 138 24.74 -1.05 4.99
CA CYS A 138 25.67 -1.01 6.12
C CYS A 138 27.12 -1.34 5.72
N ASP A 139 27.31 -1.98 4.56
CA ASP A 139 28.61 -2.22 3.94
C ASP A 139 29.34 -0.94 3.48
N GLN A 140 28.64 0.19 3.41
CA GLN A 140 29.19 1.50 3.02
C GLN A 140 29.53 2.37 4.24
N VAL A 141 29.31 1.89 5.47
CA VAL A 141 29.53 2.63 6.71
C VAL A 141 30.51 1.87 7.58
N ASP A 142 31.71 2.41 7.70
CA ASP A 142 32.79 1.80 8.49
C ASP A 142 32.71 2.14 9.99
N ASP A 143 31.97 3.21 10.35
CA ASP A 143 31.84 3.69 11.71
C ASP A 143 30.60 3.10 12.42
N PRO A 144 30.78 2.24 13.42
CA PRO A 144 29.67 1.68 14.20
C PRO A 144 28.85 2.74 14.95
N GLU A 145 29.46 3.86 15.39
CA GLU A 145 28.77 4.92 16.12
C GLU A 145 27.76 5.63 15.22
N LEU A 146 28.09 5.77 13.93
CA LEU A 146 27.16 6.32 12.94
C LEU A 146 25.94 5.42 12.74
N LEU A 147 26.13 4.10 12.72
CA LEU A 147 25.00 3.15 12.62
C LEU A 147 24.07 3.23 13.84
N GLU A 148 24.62 3.41 15.03
CA GLU A 148 23.84 3.60 16.26
C GLU A 148 23.07 4.92 16.24
N LEU A 149 23.71 6.01 15.76
CA LEU A 149 23.08 7.32 15.64
C LEU A 149 21.90 7.29 14.67
N VAL A 150 22.07 6.67 13.50
CA VAL A 150 20.98 6.53 12.52
C VAL A 150 19.85 5.67 13.08
N GLU A 151 20.17 4.59 13.81
CA GLU A 151 19.13 3.78 14.47
C GLU A 151 18.35 4.60 15.48
N MET A 152 18.99 5.42 16.31
CA MET A 152 18.31 6.32 17.25
C MET A 152 17.39 7.31 16.54
N GLU A 153 17.86 7.96 15.49
CA GLU A 153 17.06 8.90 14.68
C GLU A 153 15.82 8.22 14.08
N VAL A 154 15.96 6.98 13.61
CA VAL A 154 14.84 6.20 13.06
C VAL A 154 13.81 5.89 14.15
N ARG A 155 14.24 5.49 15.36
CA ARG A 155 13.34 5.21 16.49
C ARG A 155 12.58 6.45 16.94
N GLU A 156 13.26 7.59 17.07
CA GLU A 156 12.64 8.88 17.37
C GLU A 156 11.60 9.27 16.31
N LEU A 157 11.95 9.10 15.04
CA LEU A 157 11.07 9.43 13.92
C LEU A 157 9.81 8.55 13.93
N LEU A 158 9.93 7.25 14.15
CA LEU A 158 8.80 6.33 14.23
C LEU A 158 7.91 6.66 15.43
N SER A 159 8.50 6.97 16.60
CA SER A 159 7.77 7.39 17.79
C SER A 159 6.99 8.69 17.57
N LYS A 160 7.58 9.65 16.84
CA LYS A 160 6.92 10.91 16.45
C LYS A 160 5.65 10.67 15.62
N TYR A 161 5.63 9.63 14.78
CA TYR A 161 4.47 9.25 13.97
C TYR A 161 3.60 8.16 14.63
N GLU A 162 3.69 8.03 15.95
CA GLU A 162 2.85 7.13 16.76
C GLU A 162 3.03 5.63 16.45
N PHE A 163 4.19 5.22 15.95
CA PHE A 163 4.62 3.84 15.97
C PHE A 163 5.46 3.57 17.23
N PRO A 164 5.48 2.35 17.77
CA PRO A 164 6.25 2.03 18.98
C PRO A 164 7.76 1.94 18.67
N GLY A 165 8.41 3.07 18.42
CA GLY A 165 9.78 3.17 17.89
C GLY A 165 10.82 2.40 18.70
N ASP A 166 10.66 2.34 20.03
CA ASP A 166 11.59 1.62 20.89
C ASP A 166 11.52 0.10 20.72
N ASP A 167 10.32 -0.44 20.41
CA ASP A 167 10.06 -1.88 20.32
C ASP A 167 10.17 -2.42 18.89
N ILE A 168 10.27 -1.54 17.89
CA ILE A 168 10.33 -1.93 16.47
C ILE A 168 11.65 -2.65 16.17
N PRO A 169 11.61 -3.85 15.55
CA PRO A 169 12.81 -4.51 15.07
C PRO A 169 13.53 -3.67 14.00
N ILE A 170 14.83 -3.43 14.19
CA ILE A 170 15.71 -2.79 13.22
C ILE A 170 16.81 -3.76 12.85
N ILE A 171 16.79 -4.22 11.61
CA ILE A 171 17.76 -5.18 11.07
C ILE A 171 18.78 -4.42 10.23
N LYS A 172 20.06 -4.65 10.49
CA LYS A 172 21.20 -4.02 9.80
C LYS A 172 21.77 -4.98 8.76
N GLY A 173 22.02 -4.49 7.53
CA GLY A 173 22.59 -5.34 6.49
C GLY A 173 22.83 -4.66 5.15
N SER A 174 23.15 -5.48 4.16
CA SER A 174 23.31 -5.08 2.76
C SER A 174 22.48 -5.98 1.87
N ALA A 175 21.39 -5.43 1.35
CA ALA A 175 20.54 -6.13 0.38
C ALA A 175 21.31 -6.45 -0.90
N LEU A 176 22.24 -5.59 -1.33
CA LEU A 176 23.06 -5.81 -2.51
C LEU A 176 23.97 -7.02 -2.33
N ASN A 177 24.70 -7.10 -1.21
CA ASN A 177 25.59 -8.23 -0.95
C ASN A 177 24.85 -9.56 -0.93
N ALA A 178 23.64 -9.60 -0.35
CA ALA A 178 22.80 -10.78 -0.41
C ALA A 178 22.34 -11.09 -1.85
N LEU A 179 21.97 -10.06 -2.62
CA LEU A 179 21.48 -10.23 -3.99
C LEU A 179 22.57 -10.74 -4.94
N ILE A 180 23.80 -10.24 -4.83
CA ILE A 180 24.92 -10.63 -5.73
C ILE A 180 25.69 -11.88 -5.26
N SER A 181 25.42 -12.38 -4.04
CA SER A 181 26.07 -13.59 -3.52
C SER A 181 25.90 -14.77 -4.49
N GLU A 182 26.97 -15.49 -4.77
CA GLU A 182 26.94 -16.72 -5.60
C GLU A 182 26.68 -17.98 -4.78
N SER A 183 26.52 -17.86 -3.46
CA SER A 183 26.26 -18.99 -2.58
C SER A 183 24.88 -19.62 -2.87
N SER A 184 24.84 -20.92 -3.00
CA SER A 184 23.60 -21.69 -3.03
C SER A 184 23.14 -22.19 -1.66
N ASP A 185 23.91 -21.92 -0.61
CA ASP A 185 23.57 -22.27 0.78
C ASP A 185 22.76 -21.11 1.40
N PRO A 186 21.48 -21.31 1.74
CA PRO A 186 20.67 -20.28 2.39
C PRO A 186 21.16 -19.90 3.80
N ALA A 187 22.09 -20.66 4.40
CA ALA A 187 22.71 -20.35 5.67
C ALA A 187 24.02 -19.55 5.53
N ALA A 188 24.42 -19.21 4.31
CA ALA A 188 25.63 -18.42 4.09
C ALA A 188 25.54 -17.04 4.78
N PRO A 189 26.68 -16.51 5.28
CA PRO A 189 26.71 -15.25 6.04
C PRO A 189 26.09 -14.06 5.29
N GLU A 190 26.19 -14.02 3.97
CA GLU A 190 25.66 -12.95 3.12
C GLU A 190 24.13 -12.86 3.18
N TYR A 191 23.45 -13.95 3.52
CA TYR A 191 21.99 -14.00 3.67
C TYR A 191 21.52 -13.80 5.11
N ALA A 192 22.43 -13.69 6.08
CA ALA A 192 22.05 -13.61 7.50
C ALA A 192 21.09 -12.46 7.79
N CYS A 193 21.32 -11.27 7.23
CA CYS A 193 20.43 -10.11 7.41
C CYS A 193 19.06 -10.30 6.78
N ILE A 194 18.97 -11.02 5.65
CA ILE A 194 17.68 -11.32 4.99
C ILE A 194 16.89 -12.33 5.83
N LYS A 195 17.56 -13.34 6.36
CA LYS A 195 16.94 -14.31 7.28
C LYS A 195 16.42 -13.61 8.53
N GLU A 196 17.24 -12.76 9.17
CA GLU A 196 16.85 -12.02 10.37
C GLU A 196 15.67 -11.09 10.09
N LEU A 197 15.67 -10.41 8.94
CA LEU A 197 14.53 -9.58 8.50
C LEU A 197 13.25 -10.41 8.38
N MET A 198 13.30 -11.56 7.70
CA MET A 198 12.11 -12.39 7.51
C MET A 198 11.62 -13.02 8.82
N ASP A 199 12.55 -13.38 9.72
CA ASP A 199 12.22 -13.82 11.07
C ASP A 199 11.51 -12.69 11.88
N ALA A 200 11.97 -11.44 11.75
CA ALA A 200 11.34 -10.28 12.36
C ALA A 200 9.95 -10.01 11.78
N VAL A 201 9.80 -10.06 10.45
CA VAL A 201 8.51 -9.90 9.76
C VAL A 201 7.52 -10.97 10.21
N ASP A 202 7.94 -12.25 10.28
CA ASP A 202 7.10 -13.37 10.73
C ASP A 202 6.62 -13.24 12.18
N ASN A 203 7.43 -12.64 13.04
CA ASN A 203 7.15 -12.59 14.48
C ASN A 203 6.53 -11.27 14.94
N TYR A 204 6.90 -10.15 14.33
CA TYR A 204 6.50 -8.82 14.78
C TYR A 204 5.24 -8.30 14.07
N ILE A 205 5.12 -8.53 12.75
CA ILE A 205 3.92 -8.11 12.01
C ILE A 205 2.75 -9.01 12.40
N PRO A 206 1.64 -8.45 12.91
CA PRO A 206 0.49 -9.26 13.33
C PRO A 206 -0.16 -9.95 12.13
N THR A 207 -0.73 -11.13 12.33
CA THR A 207 -1.66 -11.70 11.35
C THR A 207 -2.93 -10.86 11.39
N PRO A 208 -3.31 -10.20 10.28
CA PRO A 208 -4.43 -9.29 10.30
C PRO A 208 -5.76 -10.05 10.50
N PRO A 209 -6.69 -9.49 11.27
CA PRO A 209 -8.04 -10.01 11.29
C PRO A 209 -8.66 -9.89 9.89
N ARG A 210 -9.39 -10.91 9.47
CA ARG A 210 -10.12 -10.93 8.19
C ARG A 210 -11.61 -10.84 8.47
N ASP A 211 -12.28 -9.84 7.88
CA ASP A 211 -13.70 -9.66 8.06
C ASP A 211 -14.46 -10.26 6.87
N ASP A 212 -14.61 -11.59 6.90
CA ASP A 212 -15.32 -12.35 5.88
C ASP A 212 -16.85 -12.32 6.06
N SER A 213 -17.33 -11.81 7.19
CA SER A 213 -18.77 -11.73 7.51
C SER A 213 -19.47 -10.55 6.85
N LEU A 214 -18.74 -9.51 6.51
CA LEU A 214 -19.25 -8.31 5.85
C LEU A 214 -19.52 -8.55 4.35
N PRO A 215 -20.36 -7.72 3.71
CA PRO A 215 -20.52 -7.76 2.26
C PRO A 215 -19.18 -7.55 1.53
N PHE A 216 -18.93 -8.35 0.50
CA PHE A 216 -17.73 -8.27 -0.33
C PHE A 216 -17.47 -6.85 -0.84
N LEU A 217 -16.21 -6.42 -0.75
CA LEU A 217 -15.73 -5.17 -1.30
C LEU A 217 -14.25 -5.29 -1.69
N MET A 218 -13.93 -4.91 -2.93
CA MET A 218 -12.58 -4.87 -3.47
C MET A 218 -12.36 -3.56 -4.24
N PRO A 219 -11.51 -2.65 -3.76
CA PRO A 219 -11.08 -1.48 -4.53
C PRO A 219 -10.34 -1.90 -5.79
N VAL A 220 -10.63 -1.26 -6.92
CA VAL A 220 -9.96 -1.51 -8.20
C VAL A 220 -8.64 -0.75 -8.24
N GLU A 221 -7.55 -1.47 -8.40
CA GLU A 221 -6.19 -0.93 -8.48
C GLU A 221 -5.72 -0.78 -9.93
N ASP A 222 -5.96 -1.81 -10.76
CA ASP A 222 -5.61 -1.79 -12.17
C ASP A 222 -6.64 -2.55 -13.00
N VAL A 223 -6.71 -2.19 -14.29
CA VAL A 223 -7.64 -2.80 -15.26
C VAL A 223 -6.91 -3.10 -16.55
N PHE A 224 -6.94 -4.35 -16.96
CA PHE A 224 -6.36 -4.77 -18.22
C PHE A 224 -7.24 -5.76 -18.98
N THR A 225 -6.97 -5.95 -20.25
CA THR A 225 -7.71 -6.88 -21.10
C THR A 225 -6.85 -8.08 -21.45
N ILE A 226 -7.41 -9.28 -21.27
CA ILE A 226 -6.80 -10.51 -21.77
C ILE A 226 -7.45 -10.86 -23.10
N SER A 227 -6.64 -10.89 -24.19
CA SER A 227 -7.12 -11.23 -25.53
C SER A 227 -7.90 -12.54 -25.54
N GLY A 228 -9.13 -12.53 -26.05
CA GLY A 228 -10.02 -13.69 -26.13
C GLY A 228 -10.68 -14.11 -24.79
N ARG A 229 -10.40 -13.43 -23.65
CA ARG A 229 -11.00 -13.75 -22.36
C ARG A 229 -11.86 -12.61 -21.81
N GLY A 230 -11.44 -11.36 -21.92
CA GLY A 230 -12.18 -10.19 -21.45
C GLY A 230 -11.38 -9.27 -20.55
N THR A 231 -12.09 -8.42 -19.82
CA THR A 231 -11.52 -7.41 -18.92
C THR A 231 -11.30 -8.02 -17.53
N VAL A 232 -10.13 -7.75 -16.97
CA VAL A 232 -9.75 -8.14 -15.60
C VAL A 232 -9.55 -6.88 -14.77
N ALA A 233 -10.19 -6.82 -13.62
CA ALA A 233 -9.94 -5.84 -12.58
C ALA A 233 -9.11 -6.49 -11.47
N THR A 234 -8.04 -5.83 -11.05
CA THR A 234 -7.20 -6.30 -9.93
C THR A 234 -7.38 -5.40 -8.72
N GLY A 235 -7.17 -5.97 -7.55
CA GLY A 235 -7.18 -5.26 -6.29
C GLY A 235 -7.02 -6.20 -5.10
N ARG A 236 -6.87 -5.63 -3.92
CA ARG A 236 -6.94 -6.36 -2.65
C ARG A 236 -8.40 -6.39 -2.16
N VAL A 237 -8.87 -7.56 -1.78
CA VAL A 237 -10.18 -7.70 -1.12
C VAL A 237 -10.11 -7.01 0.26
N GLU A 238 -10.90 -5.98 0.45
CA GLU A 238 -10.95 -5.22 1.71
C GLU A 238 -11.73 -5.99 2.78
N ARG A 239 -12.85 -6.60 2.38
CA ARG A 239 -13.72 -7.39 3.25
C ARG A 239 -14.61 -8.35 2.49
N GLY A 240 -15.16 -9.31 3.20
CA GLY A 240 -16.12 -10.29 2.69
C GLY A 240 -15.53 -11.36 1.79
N VAL A 241 -16.39 -12.16 1.25
CA VAL A 241 -16.07 -13.30 0.37
C VAL A 241 -16.82 -13.18 -0.94
N LEU A 242 -16.17 -13.51 -2.05
CA LEU A 242 -16.76 -13.60 -3.39
C LEU A 242 -16.43 -14.97 -4.01
N LYS A 243 -17.43 -15.65 -4.55
CA LYS A 243 -17.25 -16.91 -5.28
C LYS A 243 -17.31 -16.69 -6.79
N ALA A 244 -16.62 -17.55 -7.53
CA ALA A 244 -16.71 -17.55 -9.00
C ALA A 244 -18.18 -17.76 -9.45
N GLY A 245 -18.62 -16.97 -10.40
CA GLY A 245 -20.00 -16.99 -10.92
C GLY A 245 -20.94 -16.02 -10.19
N GLU A 246 -20.54 -15.38 -9.11
CA GLU A 246 -21.36 -14.37 -8.42
C GLU A 246 -21.37 -13.04 -9.14
N THR A 247 -22.44 -12.27 -8.89
CA THR A 247 -22.64 -10.93 -9.43
C THR A 247 -22.01 -9.91 -8.48
N VAL A 248 -21.35 -8.89 -9.06
CA VAL A 248 -20.84 -7.73 -8.36
C VAL A 248 -21.34 -6.45 -9.02
N ASP A 249 -21.44 -5.38 -8.23
CA ASP A 249 -21.64 -4.03 -8.72
C ASP A 249 -20.27 -3.34 -8.86
N ILE A 250 -20.16 -2.47 -9.87
CA ILE A 250 -19.05 -1.54 -10.08
C ILE A 250 -19.55 -0.17 -9.62
N VAL A 251 -18.92 0.42 -8.59
CA VAL A 251 -19.41 1.63 -7.94
C VAL A 251 -18.29 2.67 -7.84
N GLY A 252 -18.63 3.95 -8.01
CA GLY A 252 -17.74 5.09 -7.90
C GLY A 252 -17.36 5.70 -9.24
N LEU A 253 -16.87 6.94 -9.22
CA LEU A 253 -16.47 7.79 -10.34
C LEU A 253 -17.61 8.15 -11.33
N SER A 254 -18.79 7.60 -11.12
CA SER A 254 -20.01 7.85 -11.88
C SER A 254 -21.22 7.56 -11.00
N ASP A 255 -22.34 8.24 -11.28
CA ASP A 255 -23.64 7.91 -10.68
C ASP A 255 -24.27 6.66 -11.32
N GLU A 256 -23.78 6.25 -12.48
CA GLU A 256 -24.23 5.05 -13.16
C GLU A 256 -23.75 3.80 -12.46
N LYS A 257 -24.67 2.95 -12.08
CA LYS A 257 -24.39 1.64 -11.51
C LYS A 257 -24.30 0.60 -12.61
N LYS A 258 -23.16 -0.10 -12.68
CA LYS A 258 -22.97 -1.25 -13.57
C LYS A 258 -22.87 -2.52 -12.75
N SER A 259 -23.54 -3.58 -13.21
CA SER A 259 -23.46 -4.91 -12.58
C SER A 259 -22.88 -5.91 -13.56
N THR A 260 -22.06 -6.82 -13.06
CA THR A 260 -21.43 -7.87 -13.88
C THR A 260 -21.22 -9.15 -13.08
N VAL A 261 -20.93 -10.24 -13.79
CA VAL A 261 -20.59 -11.54 -13.17
C VAL A 261 -19.08 -11.72 -13.20
N VAL A 262 -18.48 -12.06 -12.06
CA VAL A 262 -17.09 -12.49 -11.96
C VAL A 262 -17.00 -13.95 -12.37
N THR A 263 -16.46 -14.24 -13.57
CA THR A 263 -16.44 -15.58 -14.16
C THR A 263 -15.30 -16.44 -13.67
N SER A 264 -14.16 -15.83 -13.33
CA SER A 264 -13.01 -16.51 -12.74
C SER A 264 -12.17 -15.51 -11.94
N MET A 265 -11.40 -16.04 -11.00
CA MET A 265 -10.50 -15.26 -10.15
C MET A 265 -9.13 -15.92 -10.12
N GLU A 266 -8.09 -15.10 -10.08
CA GLU A 266 -6.71 -15.54 -10.07
C GLU A 266 -5.92 -14.72 -9.06
N MET A 267 -5.00 -15.37 -8.35
CA MET A 267 -3.98 -14.75 -7.52
C MET A 267 -2.63 -15.37 -7.88
N PHE A 268 -1.64 -14.55 -8.22
CA PHE A 268 -0.31 -14.98 -8.65
C PHE A 268 -0.34 -16.10 -9.75
N ARG A 269 -1.19 -15.88 -10.77
CA ARG A 269 -1.41 -16.79 -11.90
C ARG A 269 -2.02 -18.16 -11.54
N LYS A 270 -2.42 -18.37 -10.29
CA LYS A 270 -3.15 -19.55 -9.81
C LYS A 270 -4.64 -19.23 -9.74
N THR A 271 -5.50 -20.19 -10.07
CA THR A 271 -6.96 -20.00 -10.02
C THR A 271 -7.51 -20.19 -8.62
N LEU A 272 -8.57 -19.44 -8.28
CA LEU A 272 -9.31 -19.55 -7.02
C LEU A 272 -10.79 -19.82 -7.30
N ASP A 273 -11.43 -20.65 -6.46
CA ASP A 273 -12.88 -20.85 -6.47
C ASP A 273 -13.61 -19.70 -5.76
N PHE A 274 -12.96 -19.10 -4.79
CA PHE A 274 -13.42 -17.92 -4.04
C PHE A 274 -12.23 -17.05 -3.61
N ILE A 275 -12.51 -15.78 -3.39
CA ILE A 275 -11.58 -14.82 -2.79
C ILE A 275 -12.18 -14.29 -1.51
N GLU A 276 -11.34 -13.96 -0.54
CA GLU A 276 -11.73 -13.50 0.79
C GLU A 276 -10.90 -12.28 1.23
N ALA A 277 -11.33 -11.64 2.30
CA ALA A 277 -10.65 -10.46 2.83
C ALA A 277 -9.13 -10.66 2.93
N GLY A 278 -8.37 -9.74 2.34
CA GLY A 278 -6.89 -9.75 2.27
C GLY A 278 -6.30 -10.35 1.02
N ASP A 279 -7.04 -11.07 0.18
CA ASP A 279 -6.51 -11.61 -1.07
C ASP A 279 -6.22 -10.52 -2.10
N ASN A 280 -5.07 -10.60 -2.78
CA ASN A 280 -4.78 -9.80 -3.97
C ASN A 280 -5.23 -10.56 -5.21
N ALA A 281 -6.36 -10.18 -5.77
CA ALA A 281 -7.01 -10.96 -6.81
C ALA A 281 -7.21 -10.19 -8.11
N GLY A 282 -7.14 -10.91 -9.22
CA GLY A 282 -7.62 -10.48 -10.52
C GLY A 282 -8.97 -11.14 -10.83
N CYS A 283 -10.00 -10.33 -11.00
CA CYS A 283 -11.37 -10.75 -11.28
C CYS A 283 -11.67 -10.59 -12.76
N LEU A 284 -11.97 -11.69 -13.47
CA LEU A 284 -12.41 -11.66 -14.87
C LEU A 284 -13.91 -11.33 -14.94
N LEU A 285 -14.22 -10.18 -15.54
CA LEU A 285 -15.56 -9.59 -15.61
C LEU A 285 -16.26 -9.95 -16.94
N ARG A 286 -17.51 -10.38 -16.85
CA ARG A 286 -18.30 -10.74 -18.04
C ARG A 286 -18.91 -9.50 -18.69
N GLY A 287 -18.68 -9.30 -20.00
CA GLY A 287 -19.37 -8.27 -20.77
C GLY A 287 -19.00 -6.83 -20.41
N ILE A 288 -17.90 -6.62 -19.69
CA ILE A 288 -17.36 -5.31 -19.33
C ILE A 288 -16.18 -5.00 -20.25
N ALA A 289 -16.24 -3.87 -20.96
CA ALA A 289 -15.09 -3.35 -21.70
C ALA A 289 -14.10 -2.65 -20.75
N LYS A 290 -12.83 -2.54 -21.15
CA LYS A 290 -11.81 -1.83 -20.35
C LYS A 290 -12.21 -0.36 -20.06
N THR A 291 -12.98 0.25 -20.93
CA THR A 291 -13.50 1.62 -20.79
C THR A 291 -14.68 1.76 -19.83
N ASP A 292 -15.25 0.64 -19.37
CA ASP A 292 -16.42 0.63 -18.48
C ASP A 292 -16.07 0.55 -17.01
N ILE A 293 -14.80 0.31 -16.71
CA ILE A 293 -14.27 0.19 -15.35
C ILE A 293 -12.88 0.81 -15.31
N GLU A 294 -12.58 1.50 -14.23
CA GLU A 294 -11.30 2.16 -14.04
C GLU A 294 -10.81 2.09 -12.59
N ARG A 295 -9.51 2.37 -12.40
CA ARG A 295 -8.91 2.49 -11.08
C ARG A 295 -9.64 3.52 -10.24
N GLY A 296 -9.91 3.19 -8.99
CA GLY A 296 -10.62 4.07 -8.05
C GLY A 296 -12.08 3.71 -7.83
N GLN A 297 -12.67 2.92 -8.74
CA GLN A 297 -13.95 2.27 -8.48
C GLN A 297 -13.79 1.09 -7.53
N VAL A 298 -14.90 0.54 -7.04
CA VAL A 298 -14.90 -0.68 -6.24
C VAL A 298 -15.78 -1.76 -6.88
N LEU A 299 -15.37 -3.01 -6.77
CA LEU A 299 -16.24 -4.16 -6.94
C LEU A 299 -16.85 -4.50 -5.60
N CYS A 300 -18.16 -4.61 -5.53
CA CYS A 300 -18.86 -4.88 -4.27
C CYS A 300 -20.03 -5.82 -4.45
N LYS A 301 -20.51 -6.38 -3.33
CA LYS A 301 -21.77 -7.12 -3.32
C LYS A 301 -22.91 -6.19 -3.78
N PRO A 302 -23.83 -6.65 -4.67
CA PRO A 302 -24.89 -5.80 -5.19
C PRO A 302 -25.66 -5.05 -4.09
N GLY A 303 -25.69 -3.70 -4.22
CA GLY A 303 -26.41 -2.83 -3.30
C GLY A 303 -25.78 -2.60 -1.93
N SER A 304 -24.54 -3.04 -1.68
CA SER A 304 -23.88 -2.92 -0.37
C SER A 304 -23.18 -1.59 -0.12
N ILE A 305 -22.85 -0.85 -1.17
CA ILE A 305 -22.24 0.49 -1.09
C ILE A 305 -22.78 1.37 -2.21
N HIS A 306 -22.79 2.68 -1.98
CA HIS A 306 -23.28 3.68 -2.95
C HIS A 306 -22.22 4.75 -3.19
N PRO A 307 -22.24 5.40 -4.37
CA PRO A 307 -21.39 6.55 -4.63
C PRO A 307 -21.98 7.79 -3.93
N HIS A 308 -21.09 8.61 -3.35
CA HIS A 308 -21.47 9.87 -2.68
C HIS A 308 -20.48 10.97 -3.05
N THR A 309 -20.98 12.22 -3.04
CA THR A 309 -20.17 13.42 -3.24
C THR A 309 -20.01 14.23 -1.98
N LYS A 310 -20.88 14.08 -0.99
CA LYS A 310 -20.92 14.91 0.22
C LYS A 310 -20.76 14.08 1.48
N PHE A 311 -19.84 14.52 2.32
CA PHE A 311 -19.58 13.90 3.61
C PHE A 311 -19.07 14.90 4.64
N THR A 312 -19.18 14.56 5.90
CA THR A 312 -18.47 15.22 7.00
C THR A 312 -17.28 14.37 7.40
N GLY A 313 -16.11 14.96 7.45
CA GLY A 313 -14.87 14.32 7.87
C GLY A 313 -14.30 14.98 9.11
N GLN A 314 -13.83 14.18 10.06
CA GLN A 314 -12.95 14.63 11.12
C GLN A 314 -11.54 14.66 10.57
N VAL A 315 -10.90 15.83 10.55
CA VAL A 315 -9.64 16.07 9.86
C VAL A 315 -8.61 16.67 10.81
N TYR A 316 -7.43 16.06 10.83
CA TYR A 316 -6.23 16.65 11.39
C TYR A 316 -5.41 17.33 10.29
N VAL A 317 -5.12 18.60 10.46
CA VAL A 317 -4.31 19.40 9.53
C VAL A 317 -2.86 19.35 9.96
N LEU A 318 -2.00 18.78 9.13
CA LEU A 318 -0.59 18.61 9.45
C LEU A 318 0.10 19.96 9.67
N SER A 319 0.89 20.03 10.73
CA SER A 319 1.74 21.17 11.05
C SER A 319 2.93 21.27 10.07
N LYS A 320 3.61 22.43 10.09
CA LYS A 320 4.83 22.65 9.30
C LYS A 320 5.92 21.63 9.64
N ASP A 321 6.08 21.29 10.91
CA ASP A 321 7.13 20.38 11.39
C ASP A 321 6.85 18.91 10.99
N GLU A 322 5.61 18.61 10.63
CA GLU A 322 5.17 17.34 10.06
C GLU A 322 5.24 17.31 8.52
N GLY A 323 5.76 18.36 7.89
CA GLY A 323 5.82 18.50 6.43
C GLY A 323 4.54 19.05 5.80
N GLY A 324 3.57 19.43 6.61
CA GLY A 324 2.29 20.02 6.17
C GLY A 324 2.36 21.49 5.77
N ARG A 325 1.24 22.17 5.93
CA ARG A 325 1.10 23.62 5.62
C ARG A 325 1.77 24.50 6.67
N HIS A 326 2.14 25.73 6.28
CA HIS A 326 2.59 26.79 7.18
C HIS A 326 1.63 27.97 7.21
N THR A 327 0.55 27.92 6.43
CA THR A 327 -0.47 28.97 6.36
C THR A 327 -1.84 28.35 6.60
N PRO A 328 -2.77 29.08 7.22
CA PRO A 328 -4.14 28.63 7.36
C PRO A 328 -4.82 28.48 6.00
N PHE A 329 -5.92 27.76 5.97
CA PHE A 329 -6.85 27.77 4.86
C PHE A 329 -8.25 28.21 5.32
N PHE A 330 -9.05 28.60 4.36
CA PHE A 330 -10.37 29.22 4.56
C PHE A 330 -11.45 28.37 3.87
N ASN A 331 -12.70 28.73 4.06
CA ASN A 331 -13.83 28.18 3.31
C ASN A 331 -13.56 28.18 1.79
N ASN A 332 -14.09 27.18 1.09
CA ASN A 332 -13.89 26.92 -0.34
C ASN A 332 -12.45 26.54 -0.71
N TYR A 333 -11.63 26.09 0.25
CA TYR A 333 -10.35 25.44 -0.06
C TYR A 333 -10.56 24.15 -0.87
N ARG A 334 -9.74 23.93 -1.91
CA ARG A 334 -9.94 22.87 -2.92
C ARG A 334 -8.71 21.96 -3.05
N PRO A 335 -8.40 21.12 -2.07
CA PRO A 335 -7.33 20.14 -2.16
C PRO A 335 -7.78 18.86 -2.86
N GLN A 336 -6.84 17.91 -3.02
CA GLN A 336 -7.12 16.56 -3.45
C GLN A 336 -7.33 15.64 -2.24
N PHE A 337 -8.39 14.85 -2.28
CA PHE A 337 -8.74 13.83 -1.31
C PHE A 337 -8.39 12.46 -1.86
N TYR A 338 -7.59 11.70 -1.13
CA TYR A 338 -7.15 10.36 -1.50
C TYR A 338 -7.93 9.34 -0.69
N PHE A 339 -8.72 8.52 -1.38
CA PHE A 339 -9.49 7.43 -0.80
C PHE A 339 -9.10 6.12 -1.49
N ARG A 340 -8.77 5.07 -0.74
CA ARG A 340 -8.40 3.77 -1.32
C ARG A 340 -7.42 3.91 -2.49
N THR A 341 -7.87 3.66 -3.71
CA THR A 341 -7.06 3.67 -4.94
C THR A 341 -7.26 4.91 -5.81
N THR A 342 -8.05 5.90 -5.37
CA THR A 342 -8.37 7.12 -6.15
C THR A 342 -8.05 8.41 -5.42
N ASP A 343 -7.95 9.48 -6.16
CA ASP A 343 -7.92 10.86 -5.69
C ASP A 343 -8.96 11.70 -6.41
N VAL A 344 -9.64 12.54 -5.66
CA VAL A 344 -10.69 13.44 -6.16
C VAL A 344 -10.54 14.82 -5.51
N THR A 345 -10.69 15.86 -6.30
CA THR A 345 -10.76 17.24 -5.77
C THR A 345 -12.04 17.42 -4.98
N GLY A 346 -11.95 17.99 -3.78
CA GLY A 346 -13.09 18.34 -2.96
C GLY A 346 -13.05 19.78 -2.50
N ILE A 347 -14.22 20.32 -2.20
CA ILE A 347 -14.40 21.69 -1.66
C ILE A 347 -14.68 21.54 -0.18
N ILE A 348 -13.89 22.23 0.66
CA ILE A 348 -14.05 22.21 2.11
C ILE A 348 -14.94 23.38 2.55
N THR A 349 -15.89 23.08 3.44
CA THR A 349 -16.67 24.03 4.20
C THR A 349 -16.38 23.83 5.68
N LEU A 350 -15.86 24.86 6.33
CA LEU A 350 -15.56 24.88 7.76
C LEU A 350 -16.84 25.02 8.59
N PRO A 351 -16.82 24.56 9.86
CA PRO A 351 -17.96 24.70 10.78
C PRO A 351 -18.38 26.17 10.95
N GLU A 352 -19.66 26.38 11.28
CA GLU A 352 -20.17 27.72 11.58
C GLU A 352 -19.36 28.39 12.71
N GLY A 353 -18.99 29.65 12.49
CA GLY A 353 -18.16 30.42 13.42
C GLY A 353 -16.65 30.19 13.30
N THR A 354 -16.20 29.29 12.40
CA THR A 354 -14.79 29.06 12.11
C THR A 354 -14.42 29.79 10.81
N GLU A 355 -13.63 30.86 10.91
CA GLU A 355 -13.20 31.64 9.75
C GLU A 355 -12.05 30.97 8.99
N MET A 356 -11.13 30.31 9.71
CA MET A 356 -9.95 29.65 9.17
C MET A 356 -9.58 28.40 9.96
N CYS A 357 -8.83 27.50 9.33
CA CYS A 357 -8.24 26.33 9.95
C CYS A 357 -6.72 26.44 9.91
N MET A 358 -6.07 26.29 11.07
CA MET A 358 -4.63 26.40 11.22
C MET A 358 -3.94 25.04 11.06
N PRO A 359 -2.66 25.03 10.64
CA PRO A 359 -1.83 23.84 10.78
C PRO A 359 -1.77 23.37 12.25
N GLY A 360 -2.01 22.07 12.49
CA GLY A 360 -2.11 21.47 13.83
C GLY A 360 -3.54 21.36 14.37
N ASP A 361 -4.53 21.94 13.71
CA ASP A 361 -5.93 21.85 14.14
C ASP A 361 -6.53 20.48 13.84
N ASN A 362 -7.46 20.07 14.71
CA ASN A 362 -8.36 18.94 14.48
C ASN A 362 -9.79 19.48 14.36
N VAL A 363 -10.41 19.33 13.18
CA VAL A 363 -11.67 19.99 12.85
C VAL A 363 -12.59 19.04 12.09
N ASP A 364 -13.87 19.05 12.49
CA ASP A 364 -14.92 18.39 11.70
C ASP A 364 -15.32 19.34 10.57
N MET A 365 -15.15 18.93 9.33
CA MET A 365 -15.45 19.74 8.16
C MET A 365 -16.32 19.02 7.15
N LYS A 366 -17.16 19.80 6.46
CA LYS A 366 -17.95 19.29 5.35
C LYS A 366 -17.12 19.36 4.07
N VAL A 367 -17.24 18.28 3.28
CA VAL A 367 -16.53 18.14 2.02
C VAL A 367 -17.53 17.82 0.91
N GLU A 368 -17.42 18.54 -0.20
CA GLU A 368 -18.14 18.27 -1.43
C GLU A 368 -17.14 17.90 -2.53
N LEU A 369 -17.14 16.63 -2.94
CA LEU A 369 -16.28 16.10 -4.00
C LEU A 369 -16.83 16.47 -5.38
N ILE A 370 -15.94 16.74 -6.34
CA ILE A 370 -16.34 17.03 -7.73
C ILE A 370 -16.78 15.78 -8.50
N THR A 371 -16.48 14.59 -7.98
CA THR A 371 -16.82 13.29 -8.60
C THR A 371 -17.31 12.35 -7.51
N PRO A 372 -18.40 11.60 -7.72
CA PRO A 372 -18.90 10.67 -6.73
C PRO A 372 -17.94 9.48 -6.56
N ILE A 373 -17.69 9.08 -5.34
CA ILE A 373 -16.88 7.91 -5.01
C ILE A 373 -17.59 7.00 -4.01
N ALA A 374 -17.18 5.74 -3.97
CA ALA A 374 -17.68 4.77 -2.99
C ALA A 374 -17.15 5.11 -1.59
N ILE A 375 -17.95 5.82 -0.78
CA ILE A 375 -17.60 6.25 0.58
C ILE A 375 -18.51 5.55 1.58
N GLU A 376 -17.98 5.31 2.76
CA GLU A 376 -18.73 4.82 3.93
C GLU A 376 -18.18 5.45 5.22
N LYS A 377 -18.96 5.45 6.28
CA LYS A 377 -18.53 5.92 7.60
C LYS A 377 -17.34 5.09 8.09
N GLY A 378 -16.35 5.77 8.67
CA GLY A 378 -15.11 5.15 9.13
C GLY A 378 -14.02 5.05 8.08
N LEU A 379 -14.31 5.37 6.79
CA LEU A 379 -13.30 5.37 5.75
C LEU A 379 -12.27 6.47 5.99
N ARG A 380 -11.00 6.10 6.01
CA ARG A 380 -9.87 7.05 6.14
C ARG A 380 -9.52 7.67 4.81
N PHE A 381 -9.01 8.89 4.86
CA PHE A 381 -8.52 9.61 3.69
C PHE A 381 -7.33 10.51 4.02
N ALA A 382 -6.52 10.78 2.99
CA ALA A 382 -5.48 11.80 3.06
C ALA A 382 -5.87 13.02 2.23
N ILE A 383 -5.42 14.21 2.65
CA ILE A 383 -5.60 15.47 1.93
C ILE A 383 -4.25 15.93 1.42
N ARG A 384 -4.17 16.24 0.12
CA ARG A 384 -2.92 16.68 -0.52
C ARG A 384 -3.09 17.97 -1.30
N GLU A 385 -2.04 18.78 -1.31
CA GLU A 385 -1.93 20.02 -2.08
C GLU A 385 -0.49 20.19 -2.58
N GLY A 386 -0.32 20.52 -3.86
CA GLY A 386 0.99 20.84 -4.42
C GLY A 386 2.06 19.75 -4.22
N GLY A 387 1.66 18.47 -4.28
CA GLY A 387 2.55 17.34 -4.10
C GLY A 387 2.86 16.98 -2.63
N ARG A 388 2.24 17.64 -1.65
CA ARG A 388 2.45 17.40 -0.20
C ARG A 388 1.17 16.91 0.47
N THR A 389 1.32 16.05 1.46
CA THR A 389 0.22 15.70 2.36
C THR A 389 0.04 16.85 3.36
N VAL A 390 -1.17 17.41 3.41
CA VAL A 390 -1.49 18.56 4.26
C VAL A 390 -2.47 18.24 5.36
N GLY A 391 -3.07 17.06 5.33
CA GLY A 391 -3.97 16.59 6.36
C GLY A 391 -4.39 15.15 6.15
N SER A 392 -5.03 14.61 7.15
CA SER A 392 -5.67 13.29 7.12
C SER A 392 -6.95 13.31 7.91
N GLY A 393 -7.87 12.40 7.58
CA GLY A 393 -9.14 12.36 8.28
C GLY A 393 -9.85 11.03 8.14
N VAL A 394 -10.99 10.97 8.80
CA VAL A 394 -11.94 9.86 8.74
C VAL A 394 -13.34 10.40 8.41
N VAL A 395 -14.07 9.68 7.59
CA VAL A 395 -15.47 9.99 7.28
C VAL A 395 -16.31 9.68 8.50
N ILE A 396 -16.95 10.69 9.09
CA ILE A 396 -17.80 10.53 10.28
C ILE A 396 -19.29 10.50 9.93
N ASP A 397 -19.68 11.17 8.84
CA ASP A 397 -21.04 11.17 8.33
C ASP A 397 -21.09 11.36 6.81
N ILE A 398 -22.16 10.86 6.18
CA ILE A 398 -22.41 10.98 4.75
C ILE A 398 -23.68 11.82 4.58
N GLU A 399 -23.56 12.90 3.82
CA GLU A 399 -24.68 13.76 3.44
C GLU A 399 -25.16 13.32 2.04
N GLU A 400 -26.46 13.17 1.85
CA GLU A 400 -27.06 12.82 0.57
C GLU A 400 -26.99 13.97 -0.45
#